data_44368764f22dd1d359d1f9211be2f132
#
_entry.id   44368764f22dd1d359d1f9211be2f132
#
_cell.length_a   1.000
_cell.length_b   1.000
_cell.length_c   1.000
_cell.angle_alpha   90.00
_cell.angle_beta   90.00
_cell.angle_gamma   90.00
#
_symmetry.space_group_name_H-M   'P 1'
#
loop_
_entity.id
_entity.type
_entity.pdbx_description
1 polymer ?
#
loop_
_entity_poly.entity_id
_entity_poly.type
_entity_poly.pdbx_seq_one_letter_code
_entity_poly.pdbx_strand_id
1 'polypeptide(L)'
;SALSGRKGHIAYATTKGAVVQMTRCMALDCASDGIRINAVCPGATDTAMPMSKHSAPISRERLLENCRQSIPLQRIADPEEVVRSILFLASEDSSYVTGTTLSVDGGTTA
;
A
#
# COMPACT_ATOMS: atom_id res chain seq x y z
N SER A 1 6.11 2.20 0.70
CA SER A 1 7.33 1.56 1.24
C SER A 1 7.80 0.35 0.43
N ALA A 2 6.90 -0.43 -0.15
CA ALA A 2 7.30 -1.54 -1.04
C ALA A 2 7.84 -1.03 -2.39
N LEU A 3 7.42 0.14 -2.82
CA LEU A 3 7.69 0.74 -4.13
C LEU A 3 8.60 1.97 -4.06
N SER A 4 8.94 2.45 -2.85
CA SER A 4 9.79 3.63 -2.66
C SER A 4 10.79 3.44 -1.52
N GLY A 5 12.01 3.95 -1.69
CA GLY A 5 13.03 3.97 -0.63
C GLY A 5 12.76 5.05 0.41
N ARG A 6 13.11 4.76 1.67
CA ARG A 6 13.04 5.72 2.77
C ARG A 6 14.24 5.53 3.71
N LYS A 7 14.90 6.62 4.04
CA LYS A 7 16.05 6.58 4.96
C LYS A 7 15.66 5.95 6.31
N GLY A 8 16.45 5.02 6.80
CA GLY A 8 16.20 4.34 8.07
C GLY A 8 15.16 3.21 8.03
N HIS A 9 14.63 2.85 6.85
CA HIS A 9 13.59 1.84 6.70
C HIS A 9 14.05 0.59 5.95
N ILE A 10 15.34 0.28 5.96
CA ILE A 10 15.91 -0.79 5.13
C ILE A 10 15.22 -2.15 5.37
N ALA A 11 15.11 -2.60 6.61
CA ALA A 11 14.48 -3.87 6.93
C ALA A 11 12.98 -3.88 6.55
N TYR A 12 12.26 -2.82 6.90
CA TYR A 12 10.83 -2.69 6.57
C TYR A 12 10.60 -2.63 5.06
N ALA A 13 11.36 -1.82 4.34
CA ALA A 13 11.24 -1.70 2.88
C ALA A 13 11.60 -3.01 2.18
N THR A 14 12.63 -3.72 2.66
CA THR A 14 13.02 -5.03 2.13
C THR A 14 11.91 -6.06 2.31
N THR A 15 11.31 -6.18 3.50
CA THR A 15 10.22 -7.13 3.74
C THR A 15 8.99 -6.80 2.89
N LYS A 16 8.65 -5.52 2.73
CA LYS A 16 7.52 -5.12 1.88
C LYS A 16 7.81 -5.30 0.39
N GLY A 17 9.05 -5.09 -0.05
CA GLY A 17 9.49 -5.39 -1.41
C GLY A 17 9.43 -6.89 -1.71
N ALA A 18 9.82 -7.73 -0.74
CA ALA A 18 9.71 -9.18 -0.84
C ALA A 18 8.26 -9.64 -1.07
N VAL A 19 7.28 -9.04 -0.37
CA VAL A 19 5.85 -9.33 -0.58
C VAL A 19 5.42 -9.03 -2.01
N VAL A 20 5.87 -7.93 -2.60
CA VAL A 20 5.55 -7.57 -3.99
C VAL A 20 6.11 -8.60 -4.97
N GLN A 21 7.36 -9.01 -4.79
CA GLN A 21 7.96 -10.01 -5.67
C GLN A 21 7.34 -11.40 -5.47
N MET A 22 7.06 -11.79 -4.23
CA MET A 22 6.37 -13.03 -3.91
C MET A 22 4.97 -13.07 -4.58
N THR A 23 4.21 -11.97 -4.57
CA THR A 23 2.93 -11.85 -5.26
C THR A 23 3.04 -12.21 -6.74
N ARG A 24 4.07 -11.71 -7.42
CA ARG A 24 4.29 -11.99 -8.85
C ARG A 24 4.63 -13.45 -9.11
N CYS A 25 5.54 -14.02 -8.33
CA CYS A 25 5.92 -15.44 -8.47
C CYS A 25 4.71 -16.35 -8.21
N MET A 26 4.02 -16.15 -7.11
CA MET A 26 2.84 -16.95 -6.77
C MET A 26 1.71 -16.80 -7.80
N ALA A 27 1.54 -15.62 -8.39
CA ALA A 27 0.54 -15.42 -9.45
C ALA A 27 0.84 -16.28 -10.69
N LEU A 28 2.12 -16.42 -11.04
CA LEU A 28 2.54 -17.29 -12.15
C LEU A 28 2.36 -18.78 -11.81
N ASP A 29 2.78 -19.18 -10.60
CA ASP A 29 2.71 -20.56 -10.15
C ASP A 29 1.25 -21.07 -10.05
N CYS A 30 0.33 -20.18 -9.60
CA CYS A 30 -1.06 -20.57 -9.33
C CYS A 30 -2.03 -20.25 -10.48
N ALA A 31 -1.58 -19.64 -11.57
CA ALA A 31 -2.45 -19.21 -12.67
C ALA A 31 -3.17 -20.41 -13.34
N SER A 32 -2.49 -21.53 -13.53
CA SER A 32 -3.06 -22.74 -14.13
C SER A 32 -4.16 -23.37 -13.27
N ASP A 33 -4.15 -23.10 -11.97
CA ASP A 33 -5.17 -23.55 -11.02
C ASP A 33 -6.37 -22.61 -10.92
N GLY A 34 -6.39 -21.54 -11.73
CA GLY A 34 -7.45 -20.53 -11.73
C GLY A 34 -7.40 -19.60 -10.50
N ILE A 35 -6.28 -19.56 -9.78
CA ILE A 35 -6.11 -18.74 -8.58
C ILE A 35 -5.44 -17.43 -8.97
N ARG A 36 -6.07 -16.31 -8.61
CA ARG A 36 -5.54 -14.97 -8.79
C ARG A 36 -4.84 -14.47 -7.51
N ILE A 37 -3.67 -13.91 -7.65
CA ILE A 37 -2.87 -13.40 -6.53
C ILE A 37 -2.43 -11.97 -6.87
N ASN A 38 -2.80 -11.02 -6.03
CA ASN A 38 -2.52 -9.61 -6.20
C ASN A 38 -2.11 -8.97 -4.86
N ALA A 39 -1.47 -7.84 -4.90
CA ALA A 39 -1.10 -7.05 -3.73
C ALA A 39 -1.71 -5.66 -3.77
N VAL A 40 -2.15 -5.15 -2.62
CA VAL A 40 -2.51 -3.74 -2.43
C VAL A 40 -1.38 -3.06 -1.66
N CYS A 41 -0.96 -1.89 -2.13
CA CYS A 41 0.06 -1.06 -1.49
C CYS A 41 -0.54 0.27 -1.02
N PRO A 42 -1.09 0.31 0.21
CA PRO A 42 -1.64 1.54 0.76
C PRO A 42 -0.55 2.58 1.04
N GLY A 43 -0.89 3.84 0.83
CA GLY A 43 -0.16 5.00 1.32
C GLY A 43 -0.54 5.35 2.76
N ALA A 44 -0.43 6.64 3.10
CA ALA A 44 -0.87 7.14 4.39
C ALA A 44 -2.38 7.01 4.52
N THR A 45 -2.82 6.23 5.51
CA THR A 45 -4.23 5.91 5.77
C THR A 45 -4.56 6.27 7.21
N ASP A 46 -5.72 6.87 7.45
CA ASP A 46 -6.19 7.28 8.77
C ASP A 46 -6.64 6.06 9.59
N THR A 47 -5.68 5.45 10.27
CA THR A 47 -5.90 4.28 11.11
C THR A 47 -5.47 4.55 12.54
N ALA A 48 -5.93 3.73 13.48
CA ALA A 48 -5.49 3.77 14.87
C ALA A 48 -4.02 3.31 15.07
N MET A 49 -3.33 2.91 14.00
CA MET A 49 -1.93 2.52 14.08
C MET A 49 -1.07 3.73 14.46
N PRO A 50 -0.36 3.71 15.61
CA PRO A 50 0.49 4.83 16.00
C PRO A 50 1.57 5.03 14.93
N MET A 51 1.58 6.21 14.34
CA MET A 51 2.58 6.58 13.35
C MET A 51 3.93 6.75 14.05
N SER A 52 4.72 5.67 13.94
CA SER A 52 6.12 5.53 14.36
C SER A 52 6.43 5.68 15.85
N LYS A 53 6.92 4.60 16.41
CA LYS A 53 7.49 4.55 17.78
C LYS A 53 8.82 5.32 17.92
N HIS A 54 9.30 6.00 16.89
CA HIS A 54 10.64 6.60 16.82
C HIS A 54 10.66 8.12 16.60
N SER A 55 9.50 8.78 16.60
CA SER A 55 9.42 10.24 16.47
C SER A 55 8.74 10.81 17.71
N ALA A 56 9.18 12.00 18.13
CA ALA A 56 8.47 12.78 19.16
C ALA A 56 6.97 12.87 18.82
N PRO A 57 6.08 12.92 19.81
CA PRO A 57 4.65 12.99 19.55
C PRO A 57 4.36 14.23 18.70
N ILE A 58 3.96 13.99 17.46
CA ILE A 58 3.55 15.02 16.51
C ILE A 58 2.04 15.17 16.68
N SER A 59 1.55 16.42 16.75
CA SER A 59 0.10 16.65 16.79
C SER A 59 -0.57 16.12 15.51
N ARG A 60 -1.84 15.71 15.61
CA ARG A 60 -2.61 15.24 14.45
C ARG A 60 -2.64 16.28 13.32
N GLU A 61 -2.77 17.56 13.67
CA GLU A 61 -2.78 18.66 12.69
C GLU A 61 -1.46 18.76 11.92
N ARG A 62 -0.33 18.67 12.61
CA ARG A 62 1.00 18.72 11.98
C ARG A 62 1.25 17.50 11.10
N LEU A 63 0.72 16.35 11.51
CA LEU A 63 0.76 15.14 10.72
C LEU A 63 -0.03 15.30 9.41
N LEU A 64 -1.25 15.79 9.50
CA LEU A 64 -2.10 16.06 8.33
C LEU A 64 -1.47 17.08 7.39
N GLU A 65 -0.83 18.11 7.92
CA GLU A 65 -0.13 19.12 7.13
C GLU A 65 1.08 18.51 6.39
N ASN A 66 1.89 17.70 7.06
CA ASN A 66 2.99 16.99 6.41
C ASN A 66 2.49 16.04 5.31
N CYS A 67 1.37 15.38 5.52
CA CYS A 67 0.75 14.53 4.50
C CYS A 67 0.26 15.34 3.30
N ARG A 68 -0.37 16.51 3.52
CA ARG A 68 -0.81 17.41 2.43
C ARG A 68 0.34 17.85 1.54
N GLN A 69 1.52 18.09 2.12
CA GLN A 69 2.70 18.53 1.37
C GLN A 69 3.39 17.39 0.62
N SER A 70 3.28 16.16 1.09
CA SER A 70 4.00 15.00 0.56
C SER A 70 3.16 14.08 -0.34
N ILE A 71 1.83 14.19 -0.28
CA ILE A 71 0.89 13.37 -1.05
C ILE A 71 0.27 14.22 -2.16
N PRO A 72 0.37 13.83 -3.44
CA PRO A 72 -0.21 14.61 -4.56
C PRO A 72 -1.71 14.91 -4.40
N LEU A 73 -2.51 13.98 -3.86
CA LEU A 73 -3.93 14.25 -3.54
C LEU A 73 -4.15 15.09 -2.28
N GLN A 74 -3.09 15.55 -1.60
CA GLN A 74 -3.09 16.50 -0.47
C GLN A 74 -3.96 16.08 0.73
N ARG A 75 -4.17 14.80 0.90
CA ARG A 75 -4.88 14.23 2.06
C ARG A 75 -4.40 12.82 2.37
N ILE A 76 -4.69 12.34 3.56
CA ILE A 76 -4.59 10.92 3.89
C ILE A 76 -5.83 10.18 3.38
N ALA A 77 -5.68 8.90 3.10
CA ALA A 77 -6.79 8.05 2.68
C ALA A 77 -7.71 7.70 3.86
N ASP A 78 -9.00 7.59 3.61
CA ASP A 78 -9.91 6.89 4.49
C ASP A 78 -9.66 5.38 4.38
N PRO A 79 -9.68 4.60 5.47
CA PRO A 79 -9.56 3.13 5.42
C PRO A 79 -10.50 2.46 4.41
N GLU A 80 -11.70 2.97 4.24
CA GLU A 80 -12.69 2.49 3.26
C GLU A 80 -12.18 2.54 1.81
N GLU A 81 -11.34 3.51 1.47
CA GLU A 81 -10.76 3.62 0.12
C GLU A 81 -9.81 2.45 -0.18
N VAL A 82 -9.07 2.02 0.84
CA VAL A 82 -8.20 0.84 0.74
C VAL A 82 -9.04 -0.44 0.69
N VAL A 83 -10.08 -0.54 1.51
CA VAL A 83 -11.01 -1.68 1.55
C VAL A 83 -11.67 -1.89 0.19
N ARG A 84 -12.15 -0.84 -0.46
CA ARG A 84 -12.75 -0.94 -1.80
C ARG A 84 -11.78 -1.48 -2.84
N SER A 85 -10.52 -1.11 -2.76
CA SER A 85 -9.47 -1.62 -3.65
C SER A 85 -9.20 -3.12 -3.42
N ILE A 86 -9.24 -3.56 -2.16
CA ILE A 86 -9.13 -4.98 -1.80
C ILE A 86 -10.35 -5.76 -2.32
N LEU A 87 -11.56 -5.22 -2.12
CA LEU A 87 -12.80 -5.85 -2.60
C LEU A 87 -12.81 -5.99 -4.13
N PHE A 88 -12.36 -4.95 -4.87
CA PHE A 88 -12.20 -5.05 -6.32
C PHE A 88 -11.30 -6.23 -6.69
N LEU A 89 -10.11 -6.33 -6.09
CA LEU A 89 -9.18 -7.42 -6.40
C LEU A 89 -9.67 -8.81 -5.96
N ALA A 90 -10.56 -8.88 -4.98
CA ALA A 90 -11.16 -10.12 -4.48
C ALA A 90 -12.43 -10.55 -5.25
N SER A 91 -13.02 -9.64 -6.03
CA SER A 91 -14.28 -9.87 -6.76
C SER A 91 -14.06 -10.35 -8.20
N GLU A 92 -15.14 -10.73 -8.86
CA GLU A 92 -15.17 -11.06 -10.29
C GLU A 92 -14.86 -9.87 -11.20
N ASP A 93 -15.02 -8.63 -10.71
CA ASP A 93 -14.68 -7.43 -11.46
C ASP A 93 -13.20 -7.38 -11.86
N SER A 94 -12.36 -8.13 -11.15
CA SER A 94 -10.94 -8.29 -11.43
C SER A 94 -10.58 -9.70 -11.96
N SER A 95 -11.52 -10.38 -12.58
CA SER A 95 -11.36 -11.79 -13.04
C SER A 95 -10.15 -12.02 -13.97
N TYR A 96 -9.69 -10.99 -14.67
CA TYR A 96 -8.51 -11.06 -15.55
C TYR A 96 -7.28 -10.32 -14.98
N VAL A 97 -7.26 -10.08 -13.65
CA VAL A 97 -6.18 -9.36 -12.96
C VAL A 97 -5.46 -10.32 -12.01
N THR A 98 -4.21 -10.67 -12.30
CA THR A 98 -3.33 -11.43 -11.42
C THR A 98 -1.89 -10.93 -11.52
N GLY A 99 -1.10 -11.07 -10.45
CA GLY A 99 0.29 -10.61 -10.37
C GLY A 99 0.47 -9.10 -10.23
N THR A 100 -0.63 -8.35 -10.09
CA THR A 100 -0.55 -6.88 -9.98
C THR A 100 -0.22 -6.40 -8.57
N THR A 101 0.36 -5.22 -8.53
CA THR A 101 0.56 -4.44 -7.31
C THR A 101 -0.21 -3.14 -7.47
N LEU A 102 -1.36 -3.04 -6.81
CA LEU A 102 -2.23 -1.87 -6.88
C LEU A 102 -1.82 -0.85 -5.82
N SER A 103 -1.27 0.28 -6.25
CA SER A 103 -0.97 1.41 -5.37
C SER A 103 -2.27 2.16 -5.04
N VAL A 104 -2.51 2.38 -3.74
CA VAL A 104 -3.63 3.16 -3.19
C VAL A 104 -3.05 4.21 -2.25
N ASP A 105 -2.31 5.17 -2.81
CA ASP A 105 -1.37 6.01 -2.07
C ASP A 105 -1.46 7.51 -2.39
N GLY A 106 -2.51 7.92 -3.09
CA GLY A 106 -2.73 9.31 -3.45
C GLY A 106 -1.68 9.89 -4.41
N GLY A 107 -1.00 9.03 -5.17
CA GLY A 107 0.03 9.40 -6.13
C GLY A 107 1.45 9.48 -5.54
N THR A 108 1.65 9.05 -4.30
CA THR A 108 2.97 9.16 -3.62
C THR A 108 4.08 8.39 -4.34
N THR A 109 3.75 7.35 -5.10
CA THR A 109 4.72 6.52 -5.85
C THR A 109 4.62 6.68 -7.38
N ALA A 110 3.88 7.65 -7.86
CA ALA A 110 3.74 7.93 -9.28
C ALA A 110 5.01 8.53 -9.90
#